data_317125faab53ae09b175ddf4ff1219e1
#
_entry.id   317125faab53ae09b175ddf4ff1219e1
#
_cell.length_a   1.000
_cell.length_b   1.000
_cell.length_c   1.000
_cell.angle_alpha   90.00
_cell.angle_beta   90.00
_cell.angle_gamma   90.00
#
_symmetry.space_group_name_H-M   'P 1'
#
loop_
_entity.id
_entity.type
_entity.pdbx_description
1 polymer ?
#
loop_
_entity_poly.entity_id
_entity_poly.type
_entity_poly.pdbx_seq_one_letter_code
_entity_poly.pdbx_strand_id
1 'polypeptide(L)'
;MSEQALETIKEQIETNPILLYMKGSPQNPRCGFSQRTVDCMMHCGQKFAYVDILENPEIRSTLPSYAEWPTFPQLWVDGELVGGCDIVYEMFESGELQNLLDNASNDFIE
;
A
#
# COMPACT_ATOMS: atom_id res chain seq x y z
N MET A 1 -12.55 -7.47 -15.88
CA MET A 1 -12.32 -6.49 -14.82
C MET A 1 -13.65 -6.11 -14.19
N SER A 2 -13.74 -6.19 -12.89
CA SER A 2 -14.98 -5.89 -12.19
C SER A 2 -15.10 -4.39 -12.00
N GLU A 3 -16.24 -3.84 -12.43
CA GLU A 3 -16.50 -2.43 -12.23
C GLU A 3 -16.65 -2.09 -10.75
N GLN A 4 -17.25 -3.01 -9.99
CA GLN A 4 -17.40 -2.80 -8.56
C GLN A 4 -16.05 -2.85 -7.85
N ALA A 5 -15.17 -3.75 -8.24
CA ALA A 5 -13.84 -3.82 -7.67
C ALA A 5 -13.07 -2.53 -7.96
N LEU A 6 -13.22 -2.00 -9.17
CA LEU A 6 -12.55 -0.77 -9.55
C LEU A 6 -13.02 0.40 -8.69
N GLU A 7 -14.32 0.49 -8.44
CA GLU A 7 -14.84 1.55 -7.59
C GLU A 7 -14.36 1.41 -6.16
N THR A 8 -14.31 0.17 -5.66
CA THR A 8 -13.78 -0.09 -4.33
C THR A 8 -12.34 0.36 -4.21
N ILE A 9 -11.54 0.04 -5.23
CA ILE A 9 -10.13 0.44 -5.24
C ILE A 9 -10.00 1.96 -5.19
N LYS A 10 -10.77 2.65 -6.03
CA LYS A 10 -10.70 4.11 -6.07
C LYS A 10 -11.06 4.71 -4.72
N GLU A 11 -12.09 4.17 -4.09
CA GLU A 11 -12.51 4.66 -2.78
C GLU A 11 -11.44 4.40 -1.72
N GLN A 12 -10.85 3.20 -1.73
CA GLN A 12 -9.80 2.87 -0.77
C GLN A 12 -8.62 3.82 -0.89
N ILE A 13 -8.20 4.07 -2.11
CA ILE A 13 -7.06 4.94 -2.38
C ILE A 13 -7.37 6.39 -1.99
N GLU A 14 -8.60 6.81 -2.25
CA GLU A 14 -9.00 8.19 -1.99
C GLU A 14 -9.16 8.49 -0.50
N THR A 15 -9.63 7.51 0.26
CA THR A 15 -9.97 7.75 1.67
C THR A 15 -8.86 7.39 2.65
N ASN A 16 -7.80 6.75 2.17
CA ASN A 16 -6.70 6.34 3.05
C ASN A 16 -5.39 6.99 2.59
N PRO A 17 -4.89 7.97 3.36
CA PRO A 17 -3.67 8.69 2.95
C PRO A 17 -2.45 7.79 2.80
N ILE A 18 -2.35 6.74 3.61
CA ILE A 18 -1.26 5.77 3.51
C ILE A 18 -1.90 4.40 3.45
N LEU A 19 -1.76 3.73 2.31
CA LEU A 19 -2.48 2.49 2.05
C LEU A 19 -1.53 1.47 1.43
N LEU A 20 -1.52 0.27 1.99
CA LEU A 20 -0.67 -0.81 1.52
C LEU A 20 -1.53 -1.98 1.06
N TYR A 21 -1.42 -2.35 -0.21
CA TYR A 21 -2.00 -3.60 -0.71
C TYR A 21 -0.94 -4.67 -0.59
N MET A 22 -1.25 -5.75 0.12
CA MET A 22 -0.24 -6.75 0.44
C MET A 22 -0.87 -8.15 0.48
N LYS A 23 -0.02 -9.15 0.53
CA LYS A 23 -0.45 -10.54 0.75
C LYS A 23 -0.40 -10.83 2.23
N GLY A 24 -1.56 -11.01 2.84
CA GLY A 24 -1.71 -11.19 4.26
C GLY A 24 -1.98 -9.88 4.97
N SER A 25 -1.62 -9.81 6.22
CA SER A 25 -1.80 -8.62 7.04
C SER A 25 -0.47 -8.20 7.64
N PRO A 26 -0.38 -6.97 8.18
CA PRO A 26 0.87 -6.54 8.83
C PRO A 26 1.31 -7.45 9.97
N GLN A 27 0.35 -8.06 10.66
CA GLN A 27 0.67 -8.97 11.76
C GLN A 27 1.00 -10.38 11.27
N ASN A 28 0.61 -10.71 10.03
CA ASN A 28 0.81 -12.04 9.47
C ASN A 28 1.04 -11.95 7.97
N PRO A 29 2.17 -11.41 7.53
CA PRO A 29 2.47 -11.34 6.11
C PRO A 29 2.62 -12.74 5.53
N ARG A 30 2.09 -12.93 4.32
CA ARG A 30 2.06 -14.24 3.68
C ARG A 30 3.03 -14.34 2.51
N CYS A 31 3.95 -13.39 2.40
CA CYS A 31 4.90 -13.33 1.30
C CYS A 31 6.09 -12.51 1.77
N GLY A 32 7.30 -12.94 1.37
CA GLY A 32 8.51 -12.26 1.82
C GLY A 32 8.59 -10.81 1.40
N PHE A 33 8.09 -10.50 0.19
CA PHE A 33 8.09 -9.12 -0.28
C PHE A 33 7.13 -8.26 0.54
N SER A 34 5.96 -8.79 0.89
CA SER A 34 5.03 -8.07 1.74
C SER A 34 5.60 -7.86 3.12
N GLN A 35 6.27 -8.89 3.67
CA GLN A 35 6.87 -8.78 5.00
C GLN A 35 7.92 -7.68 5.03
N ARG A 36 8.78 -7.65 4.03
CA ARG A 36 9.84 -6.64 3.98
C ARG A 36 9.26 -5.23 3.92
N THR A 37 8.22 -5.07 3.11
CA THR A 37 7.58 -3.78 2.98
C THR A 37 6.94 -3.34 4.29
N VAL A 38 6.23 -4.26 4.95
CA VAL A 38 5.63 -3.97 6.25
C VAL A 38 6.68 -3.59 7.28
N ASP A 39 7.82 -4.29 7.28
CA ASP A 39 8.88 -3.97 8.22
C ASP A 39 9.35 -2.53 8.05
N CYS A 40 9.53 -2.10 6.81
CA CYS A 40 9.91 -0.71 6.54
C CYS A 40 8.85 0.26 7.02
N MET A 41 7.58 -0.05 6.76
CA MET A 41 6.47 0.81 7.16
C MET A 41 6.39 0.92 8.68
N MET A 42 6.54 -0.20 9.38
CA MET A 42 6.47 -0.21 10.84
C MET A 42 7.60 0.59 11.47
N HIS A 43 8.78 0.53 10.88
CA HIS A 43 9.92 1.31 11.37
C HIS A 43 9.67 2.80 11.25
N CYS A 44 8.91 3.24 10.28
CA CYS A 44 8.61 4.65 10.11
C CYS A 44 7.60 5.17 11.11
N GLY A 45 6.83 4.31 11.75
CA GLY A 45 5.99 4.68 12.87
C GLY A 45 4.68 5.37 12.55
N GLN A 46 4.39 5.62 11.28
CA GLN A 46 3.12 6.25 10.92
C GLN A 46 2.04 5.20 10.76
N LYS A 47 0.82 5.55 11.14
CA LYS A 47 -0.32 4.66 10.91
C LYS A 47 -0.58 4.51 9.42
N PHE A 48 -0.98 3.31 9.04
CA PHE A 48 -1.35 3.06 7.64
C PHE A 48 -2.46 2.02 7.58
N ALA A 49 -3.27 2.14 6.52
CA ALA A 49 -4.29 1.15 6.23
C ALA A 49 -3.71 0.07 5.34
N TYR A 50 -4.34 -1.10 5.34
CA TYR A 50 -3.89 -2.15 4.44
C TYR A 50 -5.09 -2.89 3.86
N VAL A 51 -4.85 -3.55 2.74
CA VAL A 51 -5.82 -4.45 2.12
C VAL A 51 -5.09 -5.76 1.84
N ASP A 52 -5.63 -6.85 2.39
CA ASP A 52 -5.09 -8.18 2.14
C ASP A 52 -5.67 -8.69 0.82
N ILE A 53 -4.85 -8.74 -0.22
CA ILE A 53 -5.35 -9.13 -1.55
C ILE A 53 -5.65 -10.61 -1.64
N LEU A 54 -5.19 -11.41 -0.69
CA LEU A 54 -5.55 -12.83 -0.64
C LEU A 54 -6.99 -13.01 -0.17
N GLU A 55 -7.49 -12.06 0.63
CA GLU A 55 -8.87 -12.07 1.08
C GLU A 55 -9.79 -11.32 0.12
N ASN A 56 -9.21 -10.67 -0.87
CA ASN A 56 -9.96 -9.82 -1.80
C ASN A 56 -9.54 -10.13 -3.23
N PRO A 57 -9.93 -11.31 -3.74
CA PRO A 57 -9.45 -11.77 -5.06
C PRO A 57 -9.83 -10.86 -6.21
N GLU A 58 -10.96 -10.16 -6.11
CA GLU A 58 -11.35 -9.24 -7.18
C GLU A 58 -10.44 -8.04 -7.24
N ILE A 59 -10.00 -7.56 -6.06
CA ILE A 59 -9.06 -6.46 -6.02
C ILE A 59 -7.71 -6.93 -6.57
N ARG A 60 -7.30 -8.14 -6.17
CA ARG A 60 -6.04 -8.69 -6.65
C ARG A 60 -6.00 -8.78 -8.17
N SER A 61 -7.12 -9.13 -8.80
CA SER A 61 -7.16 -9.28 -10.26
C SER A 61 -7.35 -7.95 -10.99
N THR A 62 -7.92 -6.95 -10.34
CA THR A 62 -8.26 -5.68 -10.98
C THR A 62 -7.19 -4.60 -10.80
N LEU A 63 -6.58 -4.55 -9.61
CA LEU A 63 -5.67 -3.47 -9.28
C LEU A 63 -4.46 -3.36 -10.20
N PRO A 64 -3.83 -4.48 -10.62
CA PRO A 64 -2.66 -4.32 -11.49
C PRO A 64 -2.91 -3.53 -12.76
N SER A 65 -4.06 -3.71 -13.39
CA SER A 65 -4.41 -2.93 -14.58
C SER A 65 -4.64 -1.46 -14.24
N TYR A 66 -5.35 -1.20 -13.16
CA TYR A 66 -5.64 0.17 -12.74
C TYR A 66 -4.35 0.91 -12.39
N ALA A 67 -3.46 0.24 -11.67
CA ALA A 67 -2.22 0.83 -11.21
C ALA A 67 -1.15 0.87 -12.29
N GLU A 68 -1.32 0.08 -13.35
CA GLU A 68 -0.26 -0.17 -14.32
C GLU A 68 0.99 -0.67 -13.61
N TRP A 69 0.77 -1.55 -12.64
CA TRP A 69 1.82 -2.13 -11.80
C TRP A 69 1.44 -3.57 -11.51
N PRO A 70 2.18 -4.54 -12.05
CA PRO A 70 1.70 -5.92 -12.08
C PRO A 70 1.84 -6.72 -10.79
N THR A 71 2.59 -6.23 -9.81
CA THR A 71 2.93 -7.05 -8.66
C THR A 71 2.48 -6.42 -7.36
N PHE A 72 2.57 -7.21 -6.30
CA PHE A 72 2.28 -6.79 -4.93
C PHE A 72 3.50 -7.10 -4.08
N PRO A 73 3.74 -6.33 -3.03
CA PRO A 73 2.88 -5.29 -2.45
C PRO A 73 2.90 -4.00 -3.27
N GLN A 74 1.90 -3.13 -3.01
CA GLN A 74 1.84 -1.81 -3.61
C GLN A 74 1.56 -0.79 -2.52
N LEU A 75 2.42 0.20 -2.40
CA LEU A 75 2.23 1.29 -1.44
C LEU A 75 1.66 2.51 -2.17
N TRP A 76 0.57 3.04 -1.63
CA TRP A 76 -0.09 4.24 -2.17
C TRP A 76 -0.09 5.30 -1.09
N VAL A 77 0.32 6.51 -1.43
CA VAL A 77 0.33 7.62 -0.48
C VAL A 77 -0.35 8.82 -1.14
N ASP A 78 -1.35 9.34 -0.44
CA ASP A 78 -2.14 10.49 -0.91
C ASP A 78 -2.65 10.27 -2.33
N GLY A 79 -3.11 9.06 -2.61
CA GLY A 79 -3.73 8.73 -3.88
C GLY A 79 -2.77 8.43 -5.02
N GLU A 80 -1.47 8.38 -4.73
CA GLU A 80 -0.46 8.12 -5.76
C GLU A 80 0.31 6.85 -5.45
N LEU A 81 0.56 6.06 -6.47
CA LEU A 81 1.34 4.84 -6.31
C LEU A 81 2.80 5.18 -6.08
N VAL A 82 3.32 4.73 -4.95
CA VAL A 82 4.74 4.89 -4.65
C VAL A 82 5.56 3.79 -5.31
N GLY A 83 5.12 2.54 -5.15
CA GLY A 83 5.80 1.42 -5.75
C GLY A 83 5.66 0.16 -4.93
N GLY A 84 6.49 -0.81 -5.25
CA GLY A 84 6.50 -2.11 -4.58
C GLY A 84 7.64 -2.23 -3.59
N CYS A 85 7.98 -3.48 -3.27
CA CYS A 85 8.95 -3.79 -2.21
C CYS A 85 10.29 -3.12 -2.44
N ASP A 86 10.85 -3.24 -3.65
CA ASP A 86 12.20 -2.72 -3.91
C ASP A 86 12.26 -1.21 -3.76
N ILE A 87 11.25 -0.52 -4.29
CA ILE A 87 11.22 0.93 -4.22
C ILE A 87 11.04 1.40 -2.78
N VAL A 88 10.13 0.75 -2.06
CA VAL A 88 9.89 1.10 -0.66
C VAL A 88 11.15 0.89 0.17
N TYR A 89 11.84 -0.23 -0.08
CA TYR A 89 13.07 -0.52 0.67
C TYR A 89 14.16 0.51 0.38
N GLU A 90 14.32 0.89 -0.88
CA GLU A 90 15.31 1.91 -1.24
C GLU A 90 15.00 3.25 -0.59
N MET A 91 13.73 3.62 -0.58
CA MET A 91 13.30 4.86 0.05
C MET A 91 13.50 4.81 1.56
N PHE A 92 13.30 3.63 2.14
CA PHE A 92 13.55 3.45 3.56
C PHE A 92 15.03 3.66 3.89
N GLU A 93 15.91 3.07 3.07
CA GLU A 93 17.34 3.18 3.29
C GLU A 93 17.85 4.62 3.14
N SER A 94 17.25 5.38 2.24
CA SER A 94 17.68 6.75 1.98
C SER A 94 17.05 7.78 2.91
N GLY A 95 16.06 7.37 3.71
CA GLY A 95 15.31 8.29 4.54
C GLY A 95 14.13 8.93 3.85
N GLU A 96 13.98 8.71 2.54
CA GLU A 96 12.88 9.31 1.80
C GLU A 96 11.52 8.77 2.24
N LEU A 97 11.47 7.50 2.62
CA LEU A 97 10.20 6.92 3.04
C LEU A 97 9.68 7.61 4.30
N GLN A 98 10.56 7.85 5.28
CA GLN A 98 10.18 8.54 6.50
C GLN A 98 9.60 9.91 6.17
N ASN A 99 10.28 10.66 5.32
CA ASN A 99 9.81 11.99 4.93
C ASN A 99 8.46 11.91 4.22
N LEU A 100 8.31 10.96 3.31
CA LEU A 100 7.06 10.82 2.58
C LEU A 100 5.90 10.52 3.51
N LEU A 101 6.08 9.59 4.43
CA LEU A 101 5.01 9.20 5.33
C LEU A 101 4.71 10.28 6.37
N ASP A 102 5.75 10.99 6.82
CA ASP A 102 5.54 12.07 7.78
C ASP A 102 4.78 13.24 7.16
N ASN A 103 4.89 13.41 5.85
CA ASN A 103 4.23 14.51 5.15
C ASN A 103 2.93 14.10 4.46
N ALA A 104 2.49 12.87 4.68
CA ALA A 104 1.23 12.41 4.10
C ALA A 104 0.07 13.19 4.71
N SER A 105 -1.06 13.18 4.00
CA SER A 105 -2.24 13.93 4.40
C SER A 105 -2.63 13.66 5.84
N ASN A 106 -3.10 14.70 6.54
CA ASN A 106 -3.50 14.63 7.93
C ASN A 106 -5.00 14.54 8.10
N ASP A 107 -5.71 14.17 7.07
CA ASP A 107 -7.17 14.21 7.10
C ASP A 107 -7.75 13.38 8.23
N PHE A 108 -7.08 12.29 8.59
CA PHE A 108 -7.59 11.42 9.64
C PHE A 108 -7.20 11.87 11.04
N ILE A 109 -6.51 12.96 11.16
CA ILE A 109 -6.03 13.43 12.46
C ILE A 109 -7.08 14.24 13.20
N GLU A 110 -8.00 14.77 12.45
CA GLU A 110 -9.03 15.61 13.02
C GLU A 110 -9.89 14.91 14.04
#